data_99fdbb6236b073a2e4049436574ba127
#
_entry.id   99fdbb6236b073a2e4049436574ba127
#
_cell.length_a   1.000
_cell.length_b   1.000
_cell.length_c   1.000
_cell.angle_alpha   90.00
_cell.angle_beta   90.00
_cell.angle_gamma   90.00
#
_symmetry.space_group_name_H-M   'P 1'
#
loop_
_entity.id
_entity.type
_entity.pdbx_description
1 polymer ?
#
loop_
_entity_poly.entity_id
_entity_poly.type
_entity_poly.pdbx_seq_one_letter_code
_entity_poly.pdbx_strand_id
1 'polypeptide(L)'
;PSTAGARAMAESRPYRDAFIVQQLRNAGAVILGKTNLSEWANFHSSFSSSGWSGLGGQTKNPYDQTRSPCGSSSGSGVAASANLAMFTIGTETNGSITCPANANGLVGLKPTVGLLSRSGIIPISFTQDTPGPMTRTVRDAAIALTAMVGVDSADQKTLASSEYLGTDYLAHLDPNFLEGARIGVYNGPRGRHFRVDTLFNERLKELENAGVTLIELDQISTENPGGNSYQVMLYEFKDGLNAYFRSLGDSAPVKSLEDLINKTLNDPVEMRYFDHNLLMSAQAKGSLEEPAYEQAVNELFRKTRTEGIDRVMNLHELDAIISITGGPAWKIDLVNGDNFGLSSSSPAARSGYPNITVPMGTIEGLPVGISFFGRAWDEAKLLGYAYSFEKITQARTA
;
A
#
# COMPACT_ATOMS: atom_id res chain seq x y z
N PRO A 1 18.14 5.93 11.74
CA PRO A 1 17.22 7.06 11.64
C PRO A 1 15.89 6.69 10.98
N SER A 2 14.84 7.50 11.19
CA SER A 2 13.54 7.41 10.51
C SER A 2 13.30 8.74 9.81
N THR A 3 13.46 8.78 8.50
CA THR A 3 13.71 10.03 7.78
C THR A 3 12.65 10.38 6.72
N ALA A 4 11.73 9.47 6.41
CA ALA A 4 10.85 9.56 5.23
C ALA A 4 11.61 9.87 3.92
N GLY A 5 12.92 9.57 3.85
CA GLY A 5 13.80 9.88 2.72
C GLY A 5 14.29 11.32 2.66
N ALA A 6 13.79 12.22 3.52
CA ALA A 6 14.07 13.64 3.49
C ALA A 6 15.37 14.01 4.22
N ARG A 7 16.15 14.91 3.65
CA ARG A 7 17.41 15.40 4.20
C ARG A 7 17.21 16.17 5.51
N ALA A 8 16.10 16.91 5.62
CA ALA A 8 15.73 17.60 6.85
C ALA A 8 15.56 16.64 8.05
N MET A 9 15.29 15.36 7.80
CA MET A 9 15.10 14.32 8.81
C MET A 9 16.31 13.38 8.97
N ALA A 10 17.45 13.65 8.36
CA ALA A 10 18.62 12.75 8.34
C ALA A 10 19.07 12.32 9.76
N GLU A 11 18.99 13.22 10.74
CA GLU A 11 19.37 12.95 12.13
C GLU A 11 18.21 12.49 13.02
N SER A 12 17.01 12.26 12.44
CA SER A 12 15.84 11.79 13.19
C SER A 12 16.05 10.38 13.74
N ARG A 13 16.10 10.23 15.05
CA ARG A 13 16.29 8.97 15.76
C ARG A 13 15.18 8.78 16.80
N PRO A 14 14.07 8.11 16.44
CA PRO A 14 13.03 7.76 17.39
C PRO A 14 13.63 7.01 18.60
N TYR A 15 13.15 7.30 19.79
CA TYR A 15 13.66 6.70 21.04
C TYR A 15 13.15 5.28 21.29
N ARG A 16 12.17 4.84 20.53
CA ARG A 16 11.60 3.49 20.60
C ARG A 16 11.30 2.93 19.22
N ASP A 17 11.24 1.60 19.13
CA ASP A 17 10.76 0.90 17.94
C ASP A 17 9.27 1.20 17.71
N ALA A 18 8.83 1.18 16.45
CA ALA A 18 7.42 1.10 16.12
C ALA A 18 6.82 -0.21 16.66
N PHE A 19 5.52 -0.21 16.99
CA PHE A 19 4.87 -1.38 17.58
C PHE A 19 5.07 -2.65 16.73
N ILE A 20 4.88 -2.58 15.42
CA ILE A 20 5.09 -3.73 14.53
C ILE A 20 6.53 -4.26 14.55
N VAL A 21 7.52 -3.39 14.77
CA VAL A 21 8.93 -3.78 14.90
C VAL A 21 9.16 -4.52 16.22
N GLN A 22 8.52 -4.06 17.30
CA GLN A 22 8.56 -4.78 18.59
C GLN A 22 7.93 -6.18 18.45
N GLN A 23 6.77 -6.28 17.79
CA GLN A 23 6.11 -7.56 17.54
C GLN A 23 6.99 -8.51 16.73
N LEU A 24 7.63 -8.04 15.67
CA LEU A 24 8.55 -8.83 14.87
C LEU A 24 9.77 -9.31 15.68
N ARG A 25 10.36 -8.44 16.53
CA ARG A 25 11.46 -8.85 17.42
C ARG A 25 11.01 -9.90 18.43
N ASN A 26 9.82 -9.75 19.00
CA ASN A 26 9.23 -10.71 19.94
C ASN A 26 8.99 -12.08 19.27
N ALA A 27 8.67 -12.07 17.98
CA ALA A 27 8.55 -13.28 17.16
C ALA A 27 9.89 -13.87 16.70
N GLY A 28 11.03 -13.26 17.10
CA GLY A 28 12.38 -13.75 16.77
C GLY A 28 12.94 -13.23 15.44
N ALA A 29 12.31 -12.27 14.79
CA ALA A 29 12.82 -11.72 13.55
C ALA A 29 14.07 -10.84 13.77
N VAL A 30 15.05 -10.99 12.89
CA VAL A 30 16.26 -10.16 12.87
C VAL A 30 16.01 -8.97 11.95
N ILE A 31 16.03 -7.76 12.50
CA ILE A 31 15.85 -6.51 11.74
C ILE A 31 17.19 -6.13 11.11
N LEU A 32 17.30 -6.27 9.78
CA LEU A 32 18.53 -6.00 9.04
C LEU A 32 18.76 -4.49 8.84
N GLY A 33 17.71 -3.70 8.71
CA GLY A 33 17.80 -2.26 8.47
C GLY A 33 16.53 -1.64 7.94
N LYS A 34 16.67 -0.45 7.34
CA LYS A 34 15.61 0.27 6.64
C LYS A 34 16.01 0.48 5.19
N THR A 35 15.02 0.54 4.33
CA THR A 35 15.21 0.69 2.88
C THR A 35 14.92 2.12 2.43
N ASN A 36 15.39 2.50 1.23
CA ASN A 36 15.08 3.78 0.63
C ASN A 36 13.68 3.75 0.01
N LEU A 37 12.77 4.55 0.56
CA LEU A 37 11.41 4.75 0.06
C LEU A 37 11.38 5.95 -0.91
N SER A 38 10.26 6.12 -1.62
CA SER A 38 9.94 7.40 -2.25
C SER A 38 9.75 8.46 -1.16
N GLU A 39 10.37 9.62 -1.30
CA GLU A 39 10.36 10.65 -0.28
C GLU A 39 8.94 11.03 0.16
N TRP A 40 8.74 11.16 1.49
CA TRP A 40 7.42 11.40 2.12
C TRP A 40 6.32 10.48 1.58
N ALA A 41 6.67 9.24 1.22
CA ALA A 41 5.78 8.27 0.62
C ALA A 41 5.07 8.79 -0.66
N ASN A 42 5.76 9.57 -1.49
CA ASN A 42 5.28 10.33 -2.65
C ASN A 42 4.32 11.50 -2.30
N PHE A 43 3.99 11.74 -1.03
CA PHE A 43 3.04 12.78 -0.64
C PHE A 43 3.72 14.12 -0.36
N HIS A 44 4.75 14.47 -1.15
CA HIS A 44 5.42 15.77 -1.11
C HIS A 44 5.20 16.58 -2.39
N SER A 45 5.09 15.92 -3.55
CA SER A 45 4.87 16.57 -4.85
C SER A 45 3.88 15.77 -5.72
N SER A 46 3.08 16.48 -6.49
CA SER A 46 2.18 15.89 -7.49
C SER A 46 2.93 15.27 -8.69
N PHE A 47 4.21 15.57 -8.86
CA PHE A 47 5.05 15.13 -9.98
C PHE A 47 6.27 14.34 -9.52
N SER A 48 6.25 13.75 -8.31
CA SER A 48 7.36 12.97 -7.79
C SER A 48 7.64 11.72 -8.64
N SER A 49 8.87 11.24 -8.58
CA SER A 49 9.28 9.97 -9.18
C SER A 49 9.42 8.90 -8.10
N SER A 50 8.69 7.80 -8.23
CA SER A 50 8.72 6.69 -7.28
C SER A 50 10.11 6.10 -7.14
N GLY A 51 10.54 5.92 -5.88
CA GLY A 51 11.86 5.42 -5.53
C GLY A 51 12.93 6.47 -5.36
N TRP A 52 12.64 7.74 -5.66
CA TRP A 52 13.56 8.83 -5.39
C TRP A 52 13.37 9.40 -3.98
N SER A 53 14.48 9.78 -3.35
CA SER A 53 14.50 10.57 -2.13
C SER A 53 15.74 11.47 -2.09
N GLY A 54 15.64 12.64 -1.45
CA GLY A 54 16.76 13.56 -1.28
C GLY A 54 17.93 12.95 -0.52
N LEU A 55 17.65 12.03 0.39
CA LEU A 55 18.66 11.37 1.21
C LEU A 55 19.31 10.16 0.55
N GLY A 56 18.51 9.33 -0.15
CA GLY A 56 18.97 8.03 -0.69
C GLY A 56 19.10 7.98 -2.21
N GLY A 57 18.69 9.04 -2.92
CA GLY A 57 18.65 9.04 -4.38
C GLY A 57 17.59 8.11 -4.95
N GLN A 58 17.80 7.61 -6.16
CA GLN A 58 16.84 6.79 -6.91
C GLN A 58 17.03 5.30 -6.67
N THR A 59 16.05 4.66 -6.07
CA THR A 59 15.91 3.19 -6.02
C THR A 59 15.52 2.67 -7.40
N LYS A 60 16.15 1.58 -7.84
CA LYS A 60 16.00 1.01 -9.18
C LYS A 60 15.36 -0.37 -9.13
N ASN A 61 14.60 -0.70 -10.17
CA ASN A 61 13.94 -2.01 -10.28
C ASN A 61 14.98 -3.12 -10.51
N PRO A 62 14.93 -4.26 -9.80
CA PRO A 62 15.90 -5.35 -9.95
C PRO A 62 15.81 -6.09 -11.28
N TYR A 63 14.66 -6.06 -11.97
CA TYR A 63 14.49 -6.68 -13.30
C TYR A 63 15.07 -5.84 -14.44
N ASP A 64 15.02 -4.51 -14.31
CA ASP A 64 15.62 -3.56 -15.26
C ASP A 64 15.98 -2.27 -14.51
N GLN A 65 17.27 -2.03 -14.28
CA GLN A 65 17.76 -0.89 -13.50
C GLN A 65 17.49 0.49 -14.14
N THR A 66 16.94 0.54 -15.34
CA THR A 66 16.49 1.78 -15.98
C THR A 66 15.04 2.10 -15.65
N ARG A 67 14.35 1.20 -14.89
CA ARG A 67 12.93 1.32 -14.58
C ARG A 67 12.67 1.59 -13.11
N SER A 68 11.53 2.22 -12.87
CA SER A 68 11.01 2.49 -11.53
C SER A 68 10.62 1.18 -10.83
N PRO A 69 10.95 1.00 -9.55
CA PRO A 69 10.42 -0.10 -8.74
C PRO A 69 8.98 0.14 -8.29
N CYS A 70 8.32 1.19 -8.77
CA CYS A 70 7.14 1.81 -8.17
C CYS A 70 7.42 2.29 -6.73
N GLY A 71 6.40 2.76 -6.05
CA GLY A 71 6.49 3.30 -4.69
C GLY A 71 5.13 3.35 -3.99
N SER A 72 5.16 3.85 -2.82
CA SER A 72 6.30 4.49 -2.12
C SER A 72 7.24 3.51 -1.39
N SER A 73 6.84 2.27 -1.11
CA SER A 73 7.69 1.25 -0.47
C SER A 73 8.72 0.64 -1.43
N SER A 74 9.39 1.48 -2.20
CA SER A 74 10.30 1.13 -3.29
C SER A 74 11.44 0.20 -2.88
N GLY A 75 12.21 0.63 -1.88
CA GLY A 75 13.34 -0.17 -1.38
C GLY A 75 12.89 -1.46 -0.70
N SER A 76 11.71 -1.49 -0.07
CA SER A 76 11.13 -2.71 0.50
C SER A 76 10.82 -3.72 -0.62
N GLY A 77 10.17 -3.28 -1.71
CA GLY A 77 9.94 -4.12 -2.88
C GLY A 77 11.23 -4.67 -3.48
N VAL A 78 12.20 -3.79 -3.71
CA VAL A 78 13.50 -4.20 -4.28
C VAL A 78 14.25 -5.18 -3.38
N ALA A 79 14.31 -4.93 -2.07
CA ALA A 79 15.06 -5.77 -1.13
C ALA A 79 14.48 -7.20 -1.03
N ALA A 80 13.14 -7.34 -0.98
CA ALA A 80 12.50 -8.65 -0.98
C ALA A 80 12.67 -9.38 -2.31
N SER A 81 12.52 -8.67 -3.44
CA SER A 81 12.67 -9.22 -4.79
C SER A 81 14.11 -9.67 -5.09
N ALA A 82 15.08 -8.85 -4.73
CA ALA A 82 16.51 -9.13 -4.91
C ALA A 82 17.08 -10.12 -3.87
N ASN A 83 16.24 -10.75 -3.04
CA ASN A 83 16.64 -11.75 -2.05
C ASN A 83 17.58 -11.23 -0.96
N LEU A 84 17.55 -9.92 -0.68
CA LEU A 84 18.35 -9.29 0.39
C LEU A 84 17.73 -9.48 1.78
N ALA A 85 16.44 -9.82 1.83
CA ALA A 85 15.73 -10.15 3.05
C ALA A 85 14.69 -11.25 2.76
N MET A 86 14.30 -12.03 3.78
CA MET A 86 13.26 -13.05 3.63
C MET A 86 11.90 -12.41 3.34
N PHE A 87 11.60 -11.32 4.02
CA PHE A 87 10.44 -10.47 3.79
C PHE A 87 10.79 -9.02 4.16
N THR A 88 9.97 -8.09 3.71
CA THR A 88 10.08 -6.68 4.04
C THR A 88 8.72 -6.12 4.45
N ILE A 89 8.73 -4.98 5.12
CA ILE A 89 7.53 -4.25 5.47
C ILE A 89 7.44 -3.00 4.58
N GLY A 90 6.30 -2.83 3.95
CA GLY A 90 5.91 -1.58 3.31
C GLY A 90 4.86 -0.85 4.13
N THR A 91 4.49 0.34 3.67
CA THR A 91 3.32 1.09 4.13
C THR A 91 2.48 1.49 2.93
N GLU A 92 1.18 1.56 3.10
CA GLU A 92 0.28 1.98 2.03
C GLU A 92 -0.78 2.94 2.56
N THR A 93 -0.89 4.06 1.87
CA THR A 93 -2.06 4.95 1.93
C THR A 93 -2.95 4.68 0.72
N ASN A 94 -2.36 4.54 -0.49
CA ASN A 94 -3.04 4.13 -1.70
C ASN A 94 -2.02 3.58 -2.72
N GLY A 95 -1.90 2.27 -2.82
CA GLY A 95 -1.03 1.59 -3.78
C GLY A 95 0.41 1.37 -3.34
N SER A 96 0.84 1.91 -2.19
CA SER A 96 2.27 1.97 -1.83
C SER A 96 2.88 0.67 -1.30
N ILE A 97 2.10 -0.40 -1.11
CA ILE A 97 2.55 -1.79 -0.94
C ILE A 97 2.29 -2.54 -2.25
N THR A 98 1.06 -2.45 -2.75
CA THR A 98 0.60 -3.27 -3.87
C THR A 98 1.31 -2.92 -5.18
N CYS A 99 1.56 -1.64 -5.47
CA CYS A 99 2.29 -1.24 -6.68
C CYS A 99 3.76 -1.66 -6.67
N PRO A 100 4.59 -1.38 -5.64
CA PRO A 100 5.96 -1.91 -5.63
C PRO A 100 6.00 -3.43 -5.55
N ALA A 101 5.03 -4.12 -4.93
CA ALA A 101 4.94 -5.57 -5.00
C ALA A 101 4.70 -6.05 -6.43
N ASN A 102 3.75 -5.44 -7.16
CA ASN A 102 3.50 -5.70 -8.58
C ASN A 102 4.76 -5.51 -9.43
N ALA A 103 5.41 -4.35 -9.33
CA ALA A 103 6.55 -3.98 -10.16
C ALA A 103 7.81 -4.82 -9.90
N ASN A 104 7.90 -5.47 -8.73
CA ASN A 104 9.05 -6.27 -8.30
C ASN A 104 8.73 -7.78 -8.18
N GLY A 105 7.59 -8.25 -8.70
CA GLY A 105 7.24 -9.68 -8.75
C GLY A 105 7.04 -10.32 -7.37
N LEU A 106 6.36 -9.62 -6.47
CA LEU A 106 6.14 -10.00 -5.09
C LEU A 106 4.65 -10.16 -4.76
N VAL A 107 4.42 -10.84 -3.65
CA VAL A 107 3.17 -10.76 -2.88
C VAL A 107 3.25 -9.54 -1.99
N GLY A 108 2.24 -8.67 -2.04
CA GLY A 108 2.10 -7.50 -1.18
C GLY A 108 0.73 -7.47 -0.53
N LEU A 109 0.68 -7.48 0.79
CA LEU A 109 -0.57 -7.42 1.54
C LEU A 109 -0.72 -6.07 2.22
N LYS A 110 -1.74 -5.32 1.80
CA LYS A 110 -2.27 -4.17 2.52
C LYS A 110 -3.45 -4.65 3.39
N PRO A 111 -3.29 -4.78 4.70
CA PRO A 111 -4.39 -5.23 5.54
C PRO A 111 -5.46 -4.14 5.76
N THR A 112 -6.54 -4.48 6.44
CA THR A 112 -7.53 -3.55 6.96
C THR A 112 -6.86 -2.51 7.85
N VAL A 113 -7.23 -1.24 7.69
CA VAL A 113 -6.73 -0.15 8.54
C VAL A 113 -7.14 -0.40 9.99
N GLY A 114 -6.14 -0.57 10.86
CA GLY A 114 -6.32 -0.93 12.27
C GLY A 114 -6.06 -2.41 12.59
N LEU A 115 -5.84 -3.30 11.62
CA LEU A 115 -5.37 -4.66 11.92
C LEU A 115 -3.92 -4.64 12.45
N LEU A 116 -3.09 -3.79 11.87
CA LEU A 116 -1.72 -3.53 12.31
C LEU A 116 -1.59 -2.11 12.85
N SER A 117 -0.84 -1.95 13.94
CA SER A 117 -0.57 -0.64 14.52
C SER A 117 0.30 0.22 13.60
N ARG A 118 -0.01 1.52 13.59
CA ARG A 118 0.74 2.56 12.88
C ARG A 118 1.61 3.39 13.82
N SER A 119 1.61 3.09 15.14
CA SER A 119 2.42 3.85 16.08
C SER A 119 3.91 3.71 15.80
N GLY A 120 4.62 4.85 15.75
CA GLY A 120 6.03 4.93 15.37
C GLY A 120 6.28 4.95 13.86
N ILE A 121 5.22 4.92 13.01
CA ILE A 121 5.30 5.12 11.57
C ILE A 121 4.98 6.58 11.24
N ILE A 122 5.76 7.18 10.34
CA ILE A 122 5.52 8.55 9.86
C ILE A 122 4.23 8.54 9.03
N PRO A 123 3.19 9.34 9.38
CA PRO A 123 1.87 9.22 8.77
C PRO A 123 1.72 10.03 7.48
N ILE A 124 0.75 9.62 6.65
CA ILE A 124 0.04 10.46 5.69
C ILE A 124 -1.40 10.66 6.17
N SER A 125 -2.12 9.57 6.46
CA SER A 125 -3.57 9.61 6.70
C SER A 125 -4.00 8.57 7.74
N PHE A 126 -4.66 9.00 8.80
CA PHE A 126 -5.21 8.08 9.83
C PHE A 126 -6.31 7.17 9.28
N THR A 127 -6.98 7.61 8.22
CA THR A 127 -8.09 6.92 7.58
C THR A 127 -7.65 5.84 6.63
N GLN A 128 -6.47 5.97 6.00
CA GLN A 128 -6.04 5.10 4.91
C GLN A 128 -4.73 4.36 5.17
N ASP A 129 -3.83 4.88 6.04
CA ASP A 129 -2.52 4.28 6.26
C ASP A 129 -2.58 2.92 6.95
N THR A 130 -1.78 1.99 6.45
CA THR A 130 -1.47 0.74 7.12
C THR A 130 -0.08 0.24 6.73
N PRO A 131 0.70 -0.37 7.64
CA PRO A 131 1.84 -1.19 7.25
C PRO A 131 1.36 -2.54 6.72
N GLY A 132 2.24 -3.27 6.01
CA GLY A 132 1.96 -4.62 5.57
C GLY A 132 3.17 -5.33 4.99
N PRO A 133 3.15 -6.68 4.94
CA PRO A 133 4.26 -7.48 4.46
C PRO A 133 4.36 -7.47 2.93
N MET A 134 5.61 -7.50 2.45
CA MET A 134 5.99 -7.73 1.07
C MET A 134 6.92 -8.93 1.01
N THR A 135 6.51 -10.00 0.31
CA THR A 135 7.14 -11.32 0.38
C THR A 135 7.21 -11.97 -1.00
N ARG A 136 7.91 -13.08 -1.10
CA ARG A 136 7.98 -13.85 -2.35
C ARG A 136 6.86 -14.88 -2.51
N THR A 137 6.20 -15.27 -1.41
CA THR A 137 5.10 -16.23 -1.40
C THR A 137 3.95 -15.74 -0.54
N VAL A 138 2.73 -16.21 -0.81
CA VAL A 138 1.55 -15.92 0.02
C VAL A 138 1.71 -16.51 1.43
N ARG A 139 2.36 -17.69 1.55
CA ARG A 139 2.63 -18.31 2.84
C ARG A 139 3.50 -17.40 3.74
N ASP A 140 4.55 -16.79 3.17
CA ASP A 140 5.42 -15.88 3.94
C ASP A 140 4.67 -14.62 4.36
N ALA A 141 3.74 -14.13 3.52
CA ALA A 141 2.87 -12.99 3.86
C ALA A 141 1.96 -13.32 5.06
N ALA A 142 1.37 -14.51 5.09
CA ALA A 142 0.55 -14.98 6.21
C ALA A 142 1.36 -15.09 7.51
N ILE A 143 2.58 -15.64 7.45
CA ILE A 143 3.50 -15.75 8.60
C ILE A 143 3.86 -14.35 9.13
N ALA A 144 4.26 -13.44 8.23
CA ALA A 144 4.64 -12.08 8.60
C ALA A 144 3.45 -11.29 9.18
N LEU A 145 2.25 -11.44 8.59
CA LEU A 145 1.04 -10.82 9.12
C LEU A 145 0.76 -11.31 10.55
N THR A 146 0.74 -12.62 10.78
CA THR A 146 0.50 -13.24 12.10
C THR A 146 1.45 -12.66 13.16
N ALA A 147 2.72 -12.46 12.82
CA ALA A 147 3.72 -11.94 13.75
C ALA A 147 3.53 -10.44 14.09
N MET A 148 2.80 -9.69 13.27
CA MET A 148 2.63 -8.23 13.45
C MET A 148 1.31 -7.83 14.08
N VAL A 149 0.28 -8.69 14.06
CA VAL A 149 -1.05 -8.37 14.62
C VAL A 149 -0.96 -8.16 16.13
N GLY A 150 -1.63 -7.12 16.62
CA GLY A 150 -1.68 -6.83 18.05
C GLY A 150 -2.44 -5.54 18.33
N VAL A 151 -3.05 -5.47 19.53
CA VAL A 151 -3.69 -4.24 20.01
C VAL A 151 -2.63 -3.33 20.63
N ASP A 152 -2.59 -2.09 20.17
CA ASP A 152 -1.67 -1.06 20.63
C ASP A 152 -2.47 0.13 21.21
N SER A 153 -2.28 0.42 22.49
CA SER A 153 -2.93 1.56 23.14
C SER A 153 -2.57 2.93 22.55
N ALA A 154 -1.43 3.01 21.84
CA ALA A 154 -0.99 4.23 21.15
C ALA A 154 -1.64 4.40 19.75
N ASP A 155 -2.29 3.36 19.21
CA ASP A 155 -3.09 3.43 17.99
C ASP A 155 -4.50 2.87 18.24
N GLN A 156 -5.43 3.75 18.59
CA GLN A 156 -6.81 3.39 18.95
C GLN A 156 -7.57 2.62 17.85
N LYS A 157 -7.14 2.72 16.60
CA LYS A 157 -7.74 1.93 15.50
C LYS A 157 -7.55 0.42 15.70
N THR A 158 -6.49 0.02 16.40
CA THR A 158 -6.22 -1.41 16.68
C THR A 158 -7.20 -2.03 17.67
N LEU A 159 -7.98 -1.24 18.41
CA LEU A 159 -9.02 -1.79 19.28
C LEU A 159 -10.09 -2.56 18.49
N ALA A 160 -10.37 -2.14 17.26
CA ALA A 160 -11.31 -2.82 16.37
C ALA A 160 -10.80 -4.20 15.90
N SER A 161 -9.49 -4.47 16.01
CA SER A 161 -8.89 -5.76 15.64
C SER A 161 -8.83 -6.77 16.78
N SER A 162 -9.32 -6.43 17.97
CA SER A 162 -9.25 -7.32 19.14
C SER A 162 -9.87 -8.70 18.94
N GLU A 163 -10.90 -8.80 18.11
CA GLU A 163 -11.58 -10.06 17.75
C GLU A 163 -10.74 -10.93 16.81
N TYR A 164 -9.72 -10.35 16.14
CA TYR A 164 -8.84 -11.04 15.19
C TYR A 164 -7.48 -11.44 15.80
N LEU A 165 -7.28 -11.15 17.09
CA LEU A 165 -6.09 -11.60 17.80
C LEU A 165 -6.01 -13.12 17.85
N GLY A 166 -4.85 -13.67 17.51
CA GLY A 166 -4.65 -15.13 17.49
C GLY A 166 -5.25 -15.84 16.27
N THR A 167 -5.73 -15.10 15.26
CA THR A 167 -6.15 -15.68 13.98
C THR A 167 -4.99 -16.45 13.36
N ASP A 168 -5.21 -17.74 13.06
CA ASP A 168 -4.27 -18.56 12.30
C ASP A 168 -4.47 -18.31 10.79
N TYR A 169 -3.75 -17.35 10.25
CA TYR A 169 -3.81 -17.04 8.81
C TYR A 169 -3.27 -18.18 7.93
N LEU A 170 -2.47 -19.11 8.48
CA LEU A 170 -1.96 -20.26 7.75
C LEU A 170 -3.03 -21.34 7.57
N ALA A 171 -4.02 -21.43 8.45
CA ALA A 171 -5.10 -22.41 8.36
C ALA A 171 -5.99 -22.23 7.09
N HIS A 172 -5.97 -21.05 6.47
CA HIS A 172 -6.73 -20.73 5.26
C HIS A 172 -5.94 -21.02 3.96
N LEU A 173 -4.68 -21.48 4.05
CA LEU A 173 -3.83 -21.73 2.87
C LEU A 173 -4.09 -23.11 2.27
N ASP A 174 -5.26 -23.26 1.65
CA ASP A 174 -5.66 -24.45 0.89
C ASP A 174 -5.47 -24.21 -0.61
N PRO A 175 -4.77 -25.09 -1.35
CA PRO A 175 -4.66 -25.00 -2.82
C PRO A 175 -6.00 -24.95 -3.56
N ASN A 176 -7.06 -25.52 -2.97
CA ASN A 176 -8.40 -25.59 -3.56
C ASN A 176 -9.36 -24.50 -3.01
N PHE A 177 -8.87 -23.53 -2.26
CA PHE A 177 -9.71 -22.53 -1.58
C PHE A 177 -10.58 -21.68 -2.54
N LEU A 178 -10.20 -21.60 -3.82
CA LEU A 178 -10.96 -20.93 -4.88
C LEU A 178 -12.14 -21.75 -5.41
N GLU A 179 -12.20 -23.06 -5.17
CA GLU A 179 -13.28 -23.92 -5.72
C GLU A 179 -14.64 -23.48 -5.17
N GLY A 180 -15.58 -23.21 -6.09
CA GLY A 180 -16.92 -22.74 -5.77
C GLY A 180 -17.02 -21.25 -5.37
N ALA A 181 -15.90 -20.53 -5.28
CA ALA A 181 -15.91 -19.10 -4.95
C ALA A 181 -16.61 -18.26 -6.02
N ARG A 182 -17.28 -17.19 -5.57
CA ARG A 182 -17.97 -16.22 -6.43
C ARG A 182 -17.20 -14.90 -6.40
N ILE A 183 -16.46 -14.61 -7.46
CA ILE A 183 -15.48 -13.52 -7.51
C ILE A 183 -15.90 -12.43 -8.50
N GLY A 184 -15.94 -11.18 -8.04
CA GLY A 184 -16.14 -10.00 -8.89
C GLY A 184 -14.87 -9.66 -9.67
N VAL A 185 -14.99 -9.38 -10.97
CA VAL A 185 -13.89 -8.93 -11.83
C VAL A 185 -14.02 -7.44 -12.08
N TYR A 186 -13.22 -6.62 -11.41
CA TYR A 186 -13.28 -5.17 -11.57
C TYR A 186 -12.51 -4.70 -12.80
N ASN A 187 -13.26 -4.10 -13.75
CA ASN A 187 -12.79 -3.70 -15.07
C ASN A 187 -12.08 -2.34 -15.13
N GLY A 188 -12.08 -1.54 -14.07
CA GLY A 188 -11.58 -0.16 -14.11
C GLY A 188 -10.18 0.04 -14.71
N PRO A 189 -9.19 -0.84 -14.48
CA PRO A 189 -7.88 -0.77 -15.12
C PRO A 189 -7.82 -1.33 -16.55
N ARG A 190 -8.78 -2.15 -16.99
CA ARG A 190 -8.76 -2.82 -18.31
C ARG A 190 -8.87 -1.83 -19.47
N GLY A 191 -8.39 -2.25 -20.64
CA GLY A 191 -8.40 -1.44 -21.86
C GLY A 191 -7.26 -0.44 -21.98
N ARG A 192 -6.37 -0.37 -20.99
CA ARG A 192 -5.24 0.59 -20.98
C ARG A 192 -3.92 -0.01 -21.49
N HIS A 193 -3.78 -1.35 -21.43
CA HIS A 193 -2.57 -2.03 -21.86
C HIS A 193 -2.90 -3.44 -22.38
N PHE A 194 -3.00 -3.61 -23.69
CA PHE A 194 -3.51 -4.82 -24.33
C PHE A 194 -2.81 -6.11 -23.90
N ARG A 195 -1.48 -6.11 -23.68
CA ARG A 195 -0.73 -7.30 -23.26
C ARG A 195 -1.07 -7.70 -21.82
N VAL A 196 -1.26 -6.72 -20.94
CA VAL A 196 -1.70 -6.97 -19.56
C VAL A 196 -3.11 -7.52 -19.55
N ASP A 197 -4.01 -6.96 -20.39
CA ASP A 197 -5.38 -7.46 -20.54
C ASP A 197 -5.40 -8.90 -21.08
N THR A 198 -4.54 -9.22 -22.06
CA THR A 198 -4.42 -10.59 -22.59
C THR A 198 -4.01 -11.58 -21.49
N LEU A 199 -2.95 -11.25 -20.74
CA LEU A 199 -2.46 -12.08 -19.64
C LEU A 199 -3.53 -12.23 -18.53
N PHE A 200 -4.20 -11.15 -18.19
CA PHE A 200 -5.28 -11.18 -17.20
C PHE A 200 -6.44 -12.10 -17.64
N ASN A 201 -6.84 -12.02 -18.90
CA ASN A 201 -7.87 -12.90 -19.45
C ASN A 201 -7.46 -14.40 -19.44
N GLU A 202 -6.17 -14.70 -19.61
CA GLU A 202 -5.65 -16.06 -19.44
C GLU A 202 -5.80 -16.52 -17.98
N ARG A 203 -5.47 -15.66 -17.01
CA ARG A 203 -5.65 -15.96 -15.58
C ARG A 203 -7.13 -16.14 -15.21
N LEU A 204 -8.03 -15.33 -15.78
CA LEU A 204 -9.47 -15.51 -15.57
C LEU A 204 -9.97 -16.90 -16.03
N LYS A 205 -9.49 -17.37 -17.18
CA LYS A 205 -9.82 -18.74 -17.66
C LYS A 205 -9.29 -19.83 -16.73
N GLU A 206 -8.10 -19.65 -16.17
CA GLU A 206 -7.55 -20.59 -15.18
C GLU A 206 -8.40 -20.64 -13.91
N LEU A 207 -8.90 -19.48 -13.44
CA LEU A 207 -9.83 -19.41 -12.32
C LEU A 207 -11.17 -20.09 -12.62
N GLU A 208 -11.75 -19.88 -13.81
CA GLU A 208 -12.97 -20.57 -14.24
C GLU A 208 -12.76 -22.08 -14.29
N ASN A 209 -11.62 -22.55 -14.82
CA ASN A 209 -11.27 -23.98 -14.85
C ASN A 209 -11.06 -24.57 -13.43
N ALA A 210 -10.72 -23.74 -12.45
CA ALA A 210 -10.63 -24.13 -11.04
C ALA A 210 -11.99 -24.07 -10.30
N GLY A 211 -13.09 -23.84 -11.02
CA GLY A 211 -14.44 -23.83 -10.45
C GLY A 211 -14.91 -22.48 -9.88
N VAL A 212 -14.22 -21.38 -10.20
CA VAL A 212 -14.62 -20.03 -9.78
C VAL A 212 -15.74 -19.50 -10.67
N THR A 213 -16.76 -18.91 -10.06
CA THR A 213 -17.78 -18.12 -10.78
C THR A 213 -17.33 -16.67 -10.86
N LEU A 214 -17.10 -16.16 -12.08
CA LEU A 214 -16.66 -14.79 -12.32
C LEU A 214 -17.84 -13.88 -12.67
N ILE A 215 -17.90 -12.68 -12.04
CA ILE A 215 -18.93 -11.66 -12.25
C ILE A 215 -18.25 -10.34 -12.65
N GLU A 216 -18.50 -9.86 -13.85
CA GLU A 216 -17.93 -8.61 -14.36
C GLU A 216 -18.50 -7.39 -13.62
N LEU A 217 -17.60 -6.48 -13.22
CA LEU A 217 -17.92 -5.24 -12.51
C LEU A 217 -17.28 -4.05 -13.25
N ASP A 218 -18.08 -3.22 -13.88
CA ASP A 218 -17.58 -2.01 -14.57
C ASP A 218 -17.19 -0.92 -13.58
N GLN A 219 -17.88 -0.85 -12.44
CA GLN A 219 -17.61 0.12 -11.38
C GLN A 219 -17.89 -0.46 -10.00
N ILE A 220 -17.15 0.00 -9.00
CA ILE A 220 -17.35 -0.35 -7.59
C ILE A 220 -18.15 0.75 -6.89
N SER A 221 -17.67 1.98 -6.92
CA SER A 221 -18.36 3.11 -6.32
C SER A 221 -19.31 3.77 -7.33
N THR A 222 -20.47 4.20 -6.86
CA THR A 222 -21.47 4.92 -7.71
C THR A 222 -21.01 6.33 -8.06
N GLU A 223 -20.18 6.93 -7.21
CA GLU A 223 -19.60 8.27 -7.37
C GLU A 223 -18.07 8.21 -7.19
N ASN A 224 -17.35 9.14 -7.80
CA ASN A 224 -15.89 9.23 -7.64
C ASN A 224 -15.52 9.77 -6.23
N PRO A 225 -14.87 8.97 -5.38
CA PRO A 225 -14.46 9.41 -4.05
C PRO A 225 -13.11 10.14 -4.02
N GLY A 226 -12.44 10.32 -5.18
CA GLY A 226 -11.06 10.79 -5.25
C GLY A 226 -10.83 12.16 -4.62
N GLY A 227 -11.73 13.10 -4.86
CA GLY A 227 -11.65 14.45 -4.28
C GLY A 227 -11.80 14.43 -2.74
N ASN A 228 -12.71 13.62 -2.21
CA ASN A 228 -12.88 13.44 -0.76
C ASN A 228 -11.62 12.82 -0.13
N SER A 229 -11.10 11.75 -0.71
CA SER A 229 -9.86 11.09 -0.25
C SER A 229 -8.68 12.09 -0.23
N TYR A 230 -8.51 12.89 -1.28
CA TYR A 230 -7.45 13.89 -1.36
C TYR A 230 -7.58 14.95 -0.26
N GLN A 231 -8.78 15.47 -0.02
CA GLN A 231 -9.01 16.42 1.07
C GLN A 231 -8.68 15.81 2.43
N VAL A 232 -9.18 14.61 2.72
CA VAL A 232 -8.89 13.90 3.97
C VAL A 232 -7.39 13.74 4.18
N MET A 233 -6.65 13.28 3.16
CA MET A 233 -5.21 13.12 3.25
C MET A 233 -4.48 14.43 3.56
N LEU A 234 -4.86 15.56 2.97
CA LEU A 234 -4.22 16.85 3.22
C LEU A 234 -4.39 17.32 4.68
N TYR A 235 -5.61 17.19 5.24
CA TYR A 235 -5.87 17.53 6.64
C TYR A 235 -5.10 16.62 7.60
N GLU A 236 -5.19 15.32 7.39
CA GLU A 236 -4.58 14.31 8.25
C GLU A 236 -3.05 14.31 8.16
N PHE A 237 -2.47 14.65 7.01
CA PHE A 237 -1.04 14.79 6.84
C PHE A 237 -0.46 15.91 7.69
N LYS A 238 -1.10 17.11 7.69
CA LYS A 238 -0.69 18.22 8.53
C LYS A 238 -0.74 17.88 10.01
N ASP A 239 -1.89 17.37 10.46
CA ASP A 239 -2.09 17.04 11.88
C ASP A 239 -1.16 15.92 12.32
N GLY A 240 -1.10 14.83 11.55
CA GLY A 240 -0.30 13.66 11.83
C GLY A 240 1.20 13.93 11.84
N LEU A 241 1.73 14.70 10.89
CA LEU A 241 3.15 15.08 10.90
C LEU A 241 3.49 15.95 12.09
N ASN A 242 2.66 16.95 12.42
CA ASN A 242 2.88 17.79 13.59
C ASN A 242 2.86 16.96 14.89
N ALA A 243 1.93 15.98 14.99
CA ALA A 243 1.89 15.05 16.13
C ALA A 243 3.14 14.15 16.18
N TYR A 244 3.56 13.61 15.03
CA TYR A 244 4.76 12.79 14.92
C TYR A 244 6.03 13.58 15.36
N PHE A 245 6.24 14.80 14.86
CA PHE A 245 7.38 15.62 15.25
C PHE A 245 7.39 15.92 16.74
N ARG A 246 6.24 16.26 17.33
CA ARG A 246 6.13 16.43 18.80
C ARG A 246 6.51 15.16 19.56
N SER A 247 6.15 13.99 19.05
CA SER A 247 6.46 12.70 19.68
C SER A 247 7.95 12.37 19.74
N LEU A 248 8.77 12.99 18.88
CA LEU A 248 10.23 12.85 18.89
C LEU A 248 10.92 13.68 19.99
N GLY A 249 10.19 14.60 20.66
CA GLY A 249 10.70 15.44 21.73
C GLY A 249 11.67 16.53 21.26
N ASP A 250 12.50 17.03 22.19
CA ASP A 250 13.38 18.18 21.95
C ASP A 250 14.49 17.90 20.93
N SER A 251 14.88 16.65 20.76
CA SER A 251 15.89 16.22 19.77
C SER A 251 15.36 16.12 18.33
N ALA A 252 14.06 16.35 18.10
CA ALA A 252 13.49 16.31 16.76
C ALA A 252 14.17 17.32 15.83
N PRO A 253 14.70 16.90 14.66
CA PRO A 253 15.37 17.82 13.72
C PRO A 253 14.38 18.75 13.03
N VAL A 254 13.09 18.39 13.00
CA VAL A 254 11.97 19.16 12.46
C VAL A 254 10.89 19.24 13.53
N LYS A 255 10.29 20.42 13.72
CA LYS A 255 9.34 20.70 14.81
C LYS A 255 7.88 20.77 14.35
N SER A 256 7.65 21.08 13.08
CA SER A 256 6.32 21.21 12.47
C SER A 256 6.38 21.02 10.97
N LEU A 257 5.21 20.89 10.32
CA LEU A 257 5.13 20.88 8.86
C LEU A 257 5.65 22.19 8.25
N GLU A 258 5.41 23.33 8.90
CA GLU A 258 5.94 24.63 8.48
C GLU A 258 7.47 24.66 8.53
N ASP A 259 8.08 24.17 9.62
CA ASP A 259 9.55 24.05 9.74
C ASP A 259 10.12 23.09 8.68
N LEU A 260 9.42 21.98 8.40
CA LEU A 260 9.78 21.07 7.31
C LEU A 260 9.80 21.78 5.96
N ILE A 261 8.72 22.49 5.62
CA ILE A 261 8.61 23.25 4.36
C ILE A 261 9.77 24.23 4.23
N ASN A 262 10.04 25.02 5.28
CA ASN A 262 11.13 25.98 5.25
C ASN A 262 12.50 25.34 5.01
N LYS A 263 12.77 24.19 5.65
CA LYS A 263 14.02 23.44 5.45
C LYS A 263 14.12 22.86 4.06
N THR A 264 13.02 22.26 3.55
CA THR A 264 12.96 21.66 2.20
C THR A 264 13.18 22.71 1.12
N LEU A 265 12.49 23.86 1.18
CA LEU A 265 12.60 24.92 0.16
C LEU A 265 14.00 25.57 0.14
N ASN A 266 14.77 25.49 1.22
CA ASN A 266 16.13 26.00 1.31
C ASN A 266 17.21 24.93 1.02
N ASP A 267 16.84 23.68 0.75
CA ASP A 267 17.80 22.62 0.41
C ASP A 267 17.85 22.42 -1.12
N PRO A 268 19.00 22.72 -1.79
CA PRO A 268 19.08 22.61 -3.25
C PRO A 268 19.02 21.17 -3.78
N VAL A 269 19.20 20.15 -2.94
CA VAL A 269 19.06 18.75 -3.32
C VAL A 269 17.58 18.38 -3.36
N GLU A 270 16.82 18.79 -2.34
CA GLU A 270 15.36 18.58 -2.26
C GLU A 270 14.64 19.29 -3.40
N MET A 271 15.01 20.54 -3.66
CA MET A 271 14.40 21.37 -4.73
C MET A 271 14.91 21.07 -6.14
N ARG A 272 15.77 20.04 -6.31
CA ARG A 272 16.40 19.78 -7.60
C ARG A 272 15.43 19.33 -8.70
N TYR A 273 14.44 18.54 -8.35
CA TYR A 273 13.55 17.87 -9.31
C TYR A 273 12.07 18.18 -9.10
N PHE A 274 11.63 18.40 -7.86
CA PHE A 274 10.23 18.48 -7.49
C PHE A 274 9.92 19.76 -6.72
N ASP A 275 8.67 20.22 -6.81
CA ASP A 275 8.20 21.51 -6.27
C ASP A 275 7.65 21.43 -4.82
N HIS A 276 7.50 20.22 -4.29
CA HIS A 276 6.96 19.93 -2.94
C HIS A 276 5.58 20.57 -2.67
N ASN A 277 4.75 20.72 -3.69
CA ASN A 277 3.47 21.43 -3.65
C ASN A 277 2.43 20.79 -2.71
N LEU A 278 2.53 19.47 -2.43
CA LEU A 278 1.62 18.80 -1.51
C LEU A 278 1.88 19.17 -0.05
N LEU A 279 3.13 19.42 0.34
CA LEU A 279 3.46 19.94 1.68
C LEU A 279 2.78 21.30 1.92
N MET A 280 2.84 22.20 0.94
CA MET A 280 2.20 23.52 1.01
C MET A 280 0.67 23.40 1.01
N SER A 281 0.10 22.50 0.20
CA SER A 281 -1.33 22.23 0.15
C SER A 281 -1.87 21.69 1.48
N ALA A 282 -1.10 20.83 2.14
CA ALA A 282 -1.44 20.31 3.47
C ALA A 282 -1.32 21.40 4.52
N GLN A 283 -0.24 22.22 4.50
CA GLN A 283 -0.05 23.31 5.45
C GLN A 283 -1.18 24.35 5.41
N ALA A 284 -1.78 24.56 4.24
CA ALA A 284 -2.91 25.47 4.06
C ALA A 284 -4.24 24.95 4.67
N LYS A 285 -4.30 23.70 5.15
CA LYS A 285 -5.51 23.16 5.81
C LYS A 285 -5.61 23.66 7.25
N GLY A 286 -6.86 23.73 7.73
CA GLY A 286 -7.16 24.03 9.12
C GLY A 286 -7.03 22.81 10.03
N SER A 287 -7.87 22.73 11.07
CA SER A 287 -7.88 21.61 12.02
C SER A 287 -8.81 20.48 11.59
N LEU A 288 -8.65 19.31 12.21
CA LEU A 288 -9.57 18.18 12.01
C LEU A 288 -10.99 18.41 12.57
N GLU A 289 -11.22 19.52 13.28
CA GLU A 289 -12.53 19.92 13.80
C GLU A 289 -13.36 20.71 12.77
N GLU A 290 -12.78 21.04 11.61
CA GLU A 290 -13.50 21.78 10.58
C GLU A 290 -14.60 20.91 9.95
N PRO A 291 -15.81 21.45 9.73
CA PRO A 291 -16.91 20.73 9.07
C PRO A 291 -16.52 20.19 7.68
N ALA A 292 -15.62 20.86 6.99
CA ALA A 292 -15.12 20.42 5.68
C ALA A 292 -14.34 19.11 5.74
N TYR A 293 -13.58 18.88 6.82
CA TYR A 293 -12.89 17.61 7.04
C TYR A 293 -13.89 16.51 7.39
N GLU A 294 -14.78 16.74 8.36
CA GLU A 294 -15.79 15.77 8.75
C GLU A 294 -16.67 15.33 7.56
N GLN A 295 -17.15 16.30 6.78
CA GLN A 295 -17.90 16.02 5.56
C GLN A 295 -17.09 15.18 4.56
N ALA A 296 -15.80 15.50 4.35
CA ALA A 296 -14.95 14.75 3.43
C ALA A 296 -14.77 13.30 3.86
N VAL A 297 -14.58 13.02 5.17
CA VAL A 297 -14.47 11.65 5.72
C VAL A 297 -15.78 10.88 5.56
N ASN A 298 -16.91 11.49 5.93
CA ASN A 298 -18.23 10.86 5.84
C ASN A 298 -18.57 10.47 4.39
N GLU A 299 -18.36 11.39 3.45
CA GLU A 299 -18.56 11.16 2.02
C GLU A 299 -17.58 10.11 1.47
N LEU A 300 -16.33 10.13 1.91
CA LEU A 300 -15.35 9.13 1.52
C LEU A 300 -15.84 7.71 1.90
N PHE A 301 -16.24 7.52 3.15
CA PHE A 301 -16.69 6.19 3.61
C PHE A 301 -18.04 5.78 3.01
N ARG A 302 -18.99 6.71 2.86
CA ARG A 302 -20.24 6.43 2.16
C ARG A 302 -19.96 5.87 0.75
N LYS A 303 -19.15 6.61 -0.05
CA LYS A 303 -18.87 6.26 -1.45
C LYS A 303 -18.03 5.00 -1.61
N THR A 304 -17.12 4.71 -0.69
CA THR A 304 -16.16 3.61 -0.85
C THR A 304 -16.58 2.31 -0.15
N ARG A 305 -17.37 2.41 0.92
CA ARG A 305 -17.88 1.27 1.70
C ARG A 305 -19.32 0.98 1.32
N THR A 306 -20.28 1.70 1.91
CA THR A 306 -21.72 1.42 1.79
C THR A 306 -22.21 1.46 0.35
N GLU A 307 -21.78 2.44 -0.45
CA GLU A 307 -22.11 2.58 -1.87
C GLU A 307 -20.97 2.11 -2.80
N GLY A 308 -19.94 1.51 -2.22
CA GLY A 308 -18.76 0.98 -2.86
C GLY A 308 -18.66 -0.54 -2.76
N ILE A 309 -17.58 -1.01 -2.10
CA ILE A 309 -17.24 -2.44 -2.00
C ILE A 309 -18.39 -3.24 -1.39
N ASP A 310 -18.96 -2.79 -0.26
CA ASP A 310 -20.03 -3.51 0.43
C ASP A 310 -21.27 -3.67 -0.46
N ARG A 311 -21.63 -2.61 -1.22
CA ARG A 311 -22.75 -2.64 -2.16
C ARG A 311 -22.58 -3.72 -3.24
N VAL A 312 -21.44 -3.71 -3.94
CA VAL A 312 -21.24 -4.66 -5.07
C VAL A 312 -21.09 -6.08 -4.56
N MET A 313 -20.45 -6.28 -3.42
CA MET A 313 -20.31 -7.60 -2.80
C MET A 313 -21.66 -8.15 -2.32
N ASN A 314 -22.54 -7.30 -1.78
CA ASN A 314 -23.90 -7.73 -1.40
C ASN A 314 -24.78 -7.99 -2.62
N LEU A 315 -24.77 -7.06 -3.61
CA LEU A 315 -25.63 -7.13 -4.79
C LEU A 315 -25.38 -8.39 -5.60
N HIS A 316 -24.13 -8.82 -5.71
CA HIS A 316 -23.71 -9.95 -6.52
C HIS A 316 -23.32 -11.18 -5.70
N GLU A 317 -23.52 -11.16 -4.38
CA GLU A 317 -23.16 -12.25 -3.44
C GLU A 317 -21.69 -12.69 -3.62
N LEU A 318 -20.76 -11.70 -3.64
CA LEU A 318 -19.34 -11.96 -3.90
C LEU A 318 -18.58 -12.33 -2.64
N ASP A 319 -17.65 -13.26 -2.79
CA ASP A 319 -16.70 -13.67 -1.76
C ASP A 319 -15.47 -12.75 -1.74
N ALA A 320 -15.04 -12.25 -2.91
CA ALA A 320 -13.97 -11.28 -3.09
C ALA A 320 -14.11 -10.57 -4.44
N ILE A 321 -13.24 -9.57 -4.68
CA ILE A 321 -13.11 -8.86 -5.95
C ILE A 321 -11.66 -9.02 -6.43
N ILE A 322 -11.47 -9.26 -7.73
CA ILE A 322 -10.15 -9.27 -8.37
C ILE A 322 -10.03 -8.17 -9.41
N SER A 323 -8.80 -7.74 -9.64
CA SER A 323 -8.47 -6.81 -10.72
C SER A 323 -6.98 -6.87 -11.06
N ILE A 324 -6.59 -6.29 -12.20
CA ILE A 324 -5.19 -6.05 -12.52
C ILE A 324 -4.60 -5.11 -11.46
N THR A 325 -3.52 -5.51 -10.77
CA THR A 325 -2.87 -4.65 -9.75
C THR A 325 -2.27 -3.41 -10.37
N GLY A 326 -1.47 -3.60 -11.41
CA GLY A 326 -0.76 -2.52 -12.09
C GLY A 326 -0.19 -2.95 -13.44
N GLY A 327 0.40 -1.99 -14.17
CA GLY A 327 1.15 -2.23 -15.39
C GLY A 327 2.57 -2.73 -15.11
N PRO A 328 3.32 -3.10 -16.17
CA PRO A 328 4.76 -3.34 -16.05
C PRO A 328 5.51 -2.06 -15.67
N ALA A 329 6.64 -2.22 -14.98
CA ALA A 329 7.47 -1.11 -14.51
C ALA A 329 7.85 -0.15 -15.66
N TRP A 330 7.66 1.17 -15.46
CA TRP A 330 7.98 2.23 -16.42
C TRP A 330 9.41 2.74 -16.25
N LYS A 331 9.91 3.50 -17.22
CA LYS A 331 11.25 4.10 -17.16
C LYS A 331 11.31 5.17 -16.06
N ILE A 332 12.44 5.24 -15.37
CA ILE A 332 12.73 6.32 -14.42
C ILE A 332 12.82 7.63 -15.20
N ASP A 333 12.04 8.63 -14.80
CA ASP A 333 12.05 9.96 -15.37
C ASP A 333 11.95 11.01 -14.25
N LEU A 334 13.07 11.66 -13.96
CA LEU A 334 13.15 12.71 -12.93
C LEU A 334 12.71 14.09 -13.44
N VAL A 335 12.37 14.20 -14.73
CA VAL A 335 11.91 15.46 -15.36
C VAL A 335 10.38 15.48 -15.48
N ASN A 336 9.79 14.36 -15.93
CA ASN A 336 8.35 14.29 -16.17
C ASN A 336 7.60 13.51 -15.07
N GLY A 337 8.33 12.90 -14.12
CA GLY A 337 7.71 12.10 -13.05
C GLY A 337 7.30 10.70 -13.50
N ASP A 338 6.44 10.06 -12.73
CA ASP A 338 6.01 8.68 -12.97
C ASP A 338 5.02 8.57 -14.14
N ASN A 339 5.26 7.66 -15.06
CA ASN A 339 4.29 7.23 -16.06
C ASN A 339 3.36 6.13 -15.48
N PHE A 340 2.63 6.49 -14.42
CA PHE A 340 1.74 5.60 -13.68
C PHE A 340 0.32 5.66 -14.23
N GLY A 341 -0.03 4.74 -15.14
CA GLY A 341 -1.29 4.79 -15.88
C GLY A 341 -2.31 3.69 -15.54
N LEU A 342 -1.94 2.67 -14.74
CA LEU A 342 -2.77 1.50 -14.50
C LEU A 342 -2.67 1.05 -13.05
N SER A 343 -3.81 1.04 -12.32
CA SER A 343 -3.90 0.57 -10.93
C SER A 343 -5.32 0.24 -10.52
N SER A 344 -5.47 -0.75 -9.63
CA SER A 344 -6.72 -1.09 -8.95
C SER A 344 -6.70 -0.84 -7.44
N SER A 345 -5.70 -0.16 -6.90
CA SER A 345 -5.54 0.01 -5.45
C SER A 345 -6.62 0.85 -4.78
N SER A 346 -7.14 1.85 -5.50
CA SER A 346 -7.98 2.91 -4.92
C SER A 346 -9.26 2.45 -4.20
N PRO A 347 -10.03 1.47 -4.67
CA PRO A 347 -11.22 1.02 -3.94
C PRO A 347 -10.91 0.53 -2.52
N ALA A 348 -9.95 -0.38 -2.37
CA ALA A 348 -9.54 -0.92 -1.08
C ALA A 348 -8.78 0.10 -0.21
N ALA A 349 -7.94 0.94 -0.82
CA ALA A 349 -7.19 1.97 -0.11
C ALA A 349 -8.11 3.00 0.55
N ARG A 350 -9.05 3.58 -0.22
CA ARG A 350 -9.96 4.63 0.23
C ARG A 350 -11.04 4.15 1.20
N SER A 351 -11.44 2.89 1.13
CA SER A 351 -12.33 2.26 2.11
C SER A 351 -11.61 1.88 3.40
N GLY A 352 -10.29 1.76 3.39
CA GLY A 352 -9.50 1.18 4.46
C GLY A 352 -9.59 -0.35 4.53
N TYR A 353 -10.10 -1.01 3.48
CA TYR A 353 -10.30 -2.46 3.40
C TYR A 353 -9.06 -3.19 2.86
N PRO A 354 -8.92 -4.51 3.09
CA PRO A 354 -7.72 -5.24 2.73
C PRO A 354 -7.58 -5.45 1.23
N ASN A 355 -6.32 -5.54 0.78
CA ASN A 355 -5.94 -5.85 -0.60
C ASN A 355 -4.64 -6.66 -0.60
N ILE A 356 -4.62 -7.78 -1.31
CA ILE A 356 -3.42 -8.57 -1.55
C ILE A 356 -3.13 -8.65 -3.05
N THR A 357 -1.91 -8.31 -3.45
CA THR A 357 -1.44 -8.55 -4.82
C THR A 357 -0.55 -9.77 -4.86
N VAL A 358 -0.68 -10.56 -5.92
CA VAL A 358 0.20 -11.70 -6.23
C VAL A 358 0.66 -11.61 -7.68
N PRO A 359 1.86 -12.11 -8.03
CA PRO A 359 2.30 -12.17 -9.42
C PRO A 359 1.33 -12.97 -10.29
N MET A 360 0.94 -12.43 -11.45
CA MET A 360 0.14 -13.15 -12.45
C MET A 360 0.92 -13.49 -13.72
N GLY A 361 2.17 -13.05 -13.84
CA GLY A 361 3.06 -13.30 -14.96
C GLY A 361 3.98 -12.12 -15.26
N THR A 362 4.54 -12.12 -16.47
CA THR A 362 5.46 -11.06 -16.93
C THR A 362 5.09 -10.54 -18.33
N ILE A 363 5.40 -9.28 -18.58
CA ILE A 363 5.36 -8.66 -19.91
C ILE A 363 6.78 -8.24 -20.29
N GLU A 364 7.37 -8.88 -21.29
CA GLU A 364 8.77 -8.67 -21.68
C GLU A 364 9.75 -8.80 -20.49
N GLY A 365 9.53 -9.81 -19.63
CA GLY A 365 10.33 -10.05 -18.44
C GLY A 365 10.03 -9.14 -17.25
N LEU A 366 9.11 -8.19 -17.37
CA LEU A 366 8.69 -7.29 -16.29
C LEU A 366 7.47 -7.85 -15.59
N PRO A 367 7.50 -8.02 -14.26
CA PRO A 367 6.39 -8.57 -13.50
C PRO A 367 5.12 -7.71 -13.60
N VAL A 368 3.98 -8.38 -13.57
CA VAL A 368 2.65 -7.80 -13.37
C VAL A 368 1.84 -8.68 -12.43
N GLY A 369 0.94 -8.09 -11.66
CA GLY A 369 0.18 -8.77 -10.61
C GLY A 369 -1.32 -8.66 -10.77
N ILE A 370 -2.01 -9.55 -10.06
CA ILE A 370 -3.44 -9.55 -9.82
C ILE A 370 -3.70 -9.21 -8.35
N SER A 371 -4.67 -8.35 -8.09
CA SER A 371 -5.11 -7.99 -6.74
C SER A 371 -6.38 -8.76 -6.38
N PHE A 372 -6.45 -9.21 -5.13
CA PHE A 372 -7.65 -9.71 -4.47
C PHE A 372 -7.99 -8.76 -3.33
N PHE A 373 -9.20 -8.24 -3.29
CA PHE A 373 -9.66 -7.36 -2.23
C PHE A 373 -11.11 -7.63 -1.86
N GLY A 374 -11.52 -7.24 -0.66
CA GLY A 374 -12.82 -7.56 -0.12
C GLY A 374 -13.26 -6.57 0.96
N ARG A 375 -14.08 -7.03 1.90
CA ARG A 375 -14.56 -6.25 3.04
C ARG A 375 -13.49 -6.11 4.11
N ALA A 376 -13.73 -5.21 5.06
CA ALA A 376 -12.91 -5.14 6.26
C ALA A 376 -12.80 -6.52 6.92
N TRP A 377 -11.59 -6.86 7.36
CA TRP A 377 -11.25 -8.08 8.11
C TRP A 377 -11.31 -9.39 7.28
N ASP A 378 -11.36 -9.30 5.96
CA ASP A 378 -11.33 -10.46 5.07
C ASP A 378 -9.91 -11.00 4.79
N GLU A 379 -8.86 -10.57 5.51
CA GLU A 379 -7.46 -10.97 5.25
C GLU A 379 -7.26 -12.48 5.15
N ALA A 380 -7.88 -13.25 6.04
CA ALA A 380 -7.76 -14.71 6.05
C ALA A 380 -8.31 -15.34 4.76
N LYS A 381 -9.48 -14.87 4.30
CA LYS A 381 -10.08 -15.32 3.02
C LYS A 381 -9.23 -14.90 1.83
N LEU A 382 -8.79 -13.62 1.81
CA LEU A 382 -7.98 -13.10 0.72
C LEU A 382 -6.64 -13.81 0.60
N LEU A 383 -6.01 -14.18 1.73
CA LEU A 383 -4.81 -15.03 1.74
C LEU A 383 -5.10 -16.43 1.19
N GLY A 384 -6.26 -17.02 1.51
CA GLY A 384 -6.69 -18.30 0.96
C GLY A 384 -6.84 -18.25 -0.56
N TYR A 385 -7.55 -17.26 -1.09
CA TYR A 385 -7.72 -17.07 -2.54
C TYR A 385 -6.40 -16.79 -3.25
N ALA A 386 -5.58 -15.91 -2.69
CA ALA A 386 -4.26 -15.59 -3.22
C ALA A 386 -3.33 -16.82 -3.25
N TYR A 387 -3.37 -17.65 -2.21
CA TYR A 387 -2.59 -18.88 -2.14
C TYR A 387 -3.04 -19.91 -3.16
N SER A 388 -4.35 -20.15 -3.27
CA SER A 388 -4.91 -21.03 -4.30
C SER A 388 -4.52 -20.56 -5.70
N PHE A 389 -4.64 -19.27 -6.01
CA PHE A 389 -4.19 -18.67 -7.26
C PHE A 389 -2.68 -18.87 -7.50
N GLU A 390 -1.83 -18.63 -6.48
CA GLU A 390 -0.39 -18.89 -6.56
C GLU A 390 -0.08 -20.34 -6.91
N LYS A 391 -0.82 -21.31 -6.36
CA LYS A 391 -0.65 -22.74 -6.64
C LYS A 391 -1.12 -23.14 -8.04
N ILE A 392 -2.24 -22.60 -8.51
CA ILE A 392 -2.79 -22.86 -9.84
C ILE A 392 -1.84 -22.33 -10.91
N THR A 393 -1.38 -21.09 -10.79
CA THR A 393 -0.68 -20.40 -11.87
C THR A 393 0.83 -20.56 -11.85
N GLN A 394 1.42 -20.70 -10.64
CA GLN A 394 2.88 -20.67 -10.43
C GLN A 394 3.57 -19.53 -11.21
N ALA A 395 2.89 -18.40 -11.30
CA ALA A 395 3.22 -17.31 -12.23
C ALA A 395 4.46 -16.49 -11.83
N ARG A 396 4.96 -16.65 -10.58
CA ARG A 396 6.20 -16.02 -10.16
C ARG A 396 7.39 -16.74 -10.77
N THR A 397 8.10 -16.06 -11.66
CA THR A 397 9.42 -16.50 -12.14
C THR A 397 10.51 -16.05 -11.16
N ALA A 398 11.50 -16.91 -10.92
CA ALA A 398 12.60 -16.65 -9.99
C ALA A 398 13.51 -15.51 -10.50
#